data_2c396c3eb22e0e32efccf7e47307c220
#
_entry.id   2c396c3eb22e0e32efccf7e47307c220
#
_cell.length_a   1.000
_cell.length_b   1.000
_cell.length_c   1.000
_cell.angle_alpha   90.00
_cell.angle_beta   90.00
_cell.angle_gamma   90.00
#
_symmetry.space_group_name_H-M   'P 1'
#
loop_
_entity.id
_entity.type
_entity.pdbx_description
1 polymer ?
#
loop_
_entity_poly.entity_id
_entity_poly.type
_entity_poly.pdbx_seq_one_letter_code
_entity_poly.pdbx_strand_id
1 'polypeptide(L)'
;MLKDFTIANLLDLNETIAGELFEGKTYPWEVLPEIGAFIVKLGETLDPQEYDCKDGNIWIAKSAKVAPTACINGPAIIGKEAEVRHCAFIRGNAIVGEGAVVGNSTELKNAVLFNKVQVPHYNYVGDSVLGYKSHMGAGSICSNVKSDKKLVVVKDGDEKIETGLKKFGAMLGDHVEVGCGSVLNPGTVIGRNSNIYPLSPVRGCVPADSIYKNAKEIIKKK
;
A
#
# COMPACT_ATOMS: atom_id res chain seq x y z
N MET A 1 14.57 -11.35 14.93
CA MET A 1 13.54 -11.38 13.85
C MET A 1 12.53 -10.30 14.15
N LEU A 2 12.14 -9.51 13.19
CA LEU A 2 11.13 -8.45 13.31
C LEU A 2 9.71 -9.05 13.54
N LYS A 3 9.51 -9.69 14.69
CA LYS A 3 8.31 -10.50 14.99
C LYS A 3 7.01 -9.69 14.93
N ASP A 4 7.08 -8.41 15.29
CA ASP A 4 5.89 -7.55 15.37
C ASP A 4 5.43 -7.02 14.00
N PHE A 5 6.24 -7.24 12.95
CA PHE A 5 5.99 -6.73 11.60
C PHE A 5 5.71 -7.82 10.57
N THR A 6 5.25 -8.98 11.03
CA THR A 6 4.76 -10.05 10.15
C THR A 6 3.40 -9.71 9.55
N ILE A 7 3.02 -10.40 8.47
CA ILE A 7 1.68 -10.27 7.86
C ILE A 7 0.58 -10.42 8.90
N ALA A 8 0.64 -11.46 9.74
CA ALA A 8 -0.38 -11.74 10.75
C ALA A 8 -0.54 -10.60 11.78
N ASN A 9 0.55 -9.89 12.10
CA ASN A 9 0.52 -8.78 13.04
C ASN A 9 0.14 -7.44 12.40
N LEU A 10 0.27 -7.32 11.07
CA LEU A 10 0.03 -6.08 10.35
C LEU A 10 -1.32 -6.05 9.64
N LEU A 11 -1.79 -7.17 9.08
CA LEU A 11 -2.84 -7.19 8.06
C LEU A 11 -3.95 -8.18 8.42
N ASP A 12 -5.20 -7.78 8.22
CA ASP A 12 -6.33 -8.70 8.19
C ASP A 12 -6.57 -9.14 6.73
N LEU A 13 -6.18 -10.36 6.41
CA LEU A 13 -6.29 -10.89 5.05
C LEU A 13 -7.74 -11.12 4.59
N ASN A 14 -8.73 -11.04 5.48
CA ASN A 14 -10.15 -11.05 5.09
C ASN A 14 -10.59 -9.71 4.47
N GLU A 15 -9.80 -8.68 4.66
CA GLU A 15 -10.08 -7.33 4.17
C GLU A 15 -9.35 -7.02 2.85
N THR A 16 -9.16 -8.03 2.03
CA THR A 16 -8.59 -7.88 0.67
C THR A 16 -8.99 -9.04 -0.23
N ILE A 17 -9.19 -8.76 -1.51
CA ILE A 17 -9.33 -9.79 -2.54
C ILE A 17 -8.00 -10.51 -2.83
N ALA A 18 -6.89 -9.94 -2.37
CA ALA A 18 -5.54 -10.44 -2.61
C ALA A 18 -5.02 -11.39 -1.51
N GLY A 19 -5.88 -11.96 -0.68
CA GLY A 19 -5.45 -12.80 0.46
C GLY A 19 -4.49 -13.92 0.06
N GLU A 20 -4.77 -14.64 -1.02
CA GLU A 20 -3.91 -15.74 -1.53
C GLU A 20 -2.47 -15.29 -1.89
N LEU A 21 -2.28 -14.02 -2.27
CA LEU A 21 -0.95 -13.48 -2.58
C LEU A 21 0.01 -13.57 -1.37
N PHE A 22 -0.55 -13.53 -0.17
CA PHE A 22 0.21 -13.54 1.09
C PHE A 22 0.44 -14.94 1.67
N GLU A 23 -0.14 -15.99 1.07
CA GLU A 23 0.02 -17.35 1.55
C GLU A 23 1.49 -17.82 1.49
N GLY A 24 1.94 -18.45 2.57
CA GLY A 24 3.31 -18.93 2.70
C GLY A 24 4.37 -17.85 2.89
N LYS A 25 3.98 -16.58 2.98
CA LYS A 25 4.88 -15.45 3.24
C LYS A 25 4.89 -15.10 4.73
N THR A 26 5.99 -14.56 5.20
CA THR A 26 6.13 -14.07 6.58
C THR A 26 5.92 -12.57 6.65
N TYR A 27 6.50 -11.85 5.72
CA TYR A 27 6.51 -10.38 5.72
C TYR A 27 5.77 -9.80 4.50
N PRO A 28 5.05 -8.68 4.66
CA PRO A 28 4.23 -8.14 3.57
C PRO A 28 5.01 -7.69 2.34
N TRP A 29 6.29 -7.37 2.45
CA TRP A 29 7.10 -6.97 1.29
C TRP A 29 7.51 -8.12 0.39
N GLU A 30 7.39 -9.36 0.86
CA GLU A 30 7.72 -10.56 0.06
C GLU A 30 6.79 -10.73 -1.14
N VAL A 31 5.61 -10.09 -1.11
CA VAL A 31 4.64 -10.14 -2.22
C VAL A 31 4.99 -9.22 -3.39
N LEU A 32 5.82 -8.20 -3.18
CA LEU A 32 6.05 -7.13 -4.16
C LEU A 32 6.48 -7.62 -5.56
N PRO A 33 7.33 -8.65 -5.69
CA PRO A 33 7.71 -9.19 -7.00
C PRO A 33 6.58 -9.94 -7.72
N GLU A 34 5.56 -10.39 -6.99
CA GLU A 34 4.53 -11.29 -7.48
C GLU A 34 3.22 -10.59 -7.84
N ILE A 35 3.03 -9.32 -7.43
CA ILE A 35 1.77 -8.57 -7.58
C ILE A 35 1.24 -8.62 -9.02
N GLY A 36 2.09 -8.36 -10.01
CA GLY A 36 1.65 -8.29 -11.41
C GLY A 36 1.12 -9.63 -11.94
N ALA A 37 1.85 -10.73 -11.71
CA ALA A 37 1.43 -12.06 -12.13
C ALA A 37 0.18 -12.52 -11.37
N PHE A 38 0.09 -12.19 -10.09
CA PHE A 38 -1.08 -12.50 -9.27
C PHE A 38 -2.34 -11.78 -9.76
N ILE A 39 -2.25 -10.51 -10.13
CA ILE A 39 -3.38 -9.74 -10.69
C ILE A 39 -3.94 -10.42 -11.93
N VAL A 40 -3.08 -10.88 -12.84
CA VAL A 40 -3.52 -11.56 -14.06
C VAL A 40 -4.27 -12.85 -13.71
N LYS A 41 -3.67 -13.69 -12.85
CA LYS A 41 -4.29 -14.94 -12.39
C LYS A 41 -5.63 -14.71 -11.70
N LEU A 42 -5.69 -13.77 -10.76
CA LEU A 42 -6.91 -13.46 -10.02
C LEU A 42 -7.98 -12.85 -10.94
N GLY A 43 -7.57 -11.95 -11.82
CA GLY A 43 -8.48 -11.26 -12.74
C GLY A 43 -9.24 -12.22 -13.65
N GLU A 44 -8.60 -13.29 -14.12
CA GLU A 44 -9.26 -14.33 -14.95
C GLU A 44 -10.35 -15.10 -14.20
N THR A 45 -10.37 -15.05 -12.86
CA THR A 45 -11.37 -15.73 -12.02
C THR A 45 -12.52 -14.81 -11.60
N LEU A 46 -12.43 -13.50 -11.87
CA LEU A 46 -13.44 -12.55 -11.47
C LEU A 46 -14.74 -12.72 -12.29
N ASP A 47 -15.88 -12.60 -11.60
CA ASP A 47 -17.20 -12.75 -12.23
C ASP A 47 -17.44 -11.61 -13.25
N PRO A 48 -17.61 -11.93 -14.55
CA PRO A 48 -17.91 -10.92 -15.57
C PRO A 48 -19.26 -10.22 -15.37
N GLN A 49 -20.14 -10.72 -14.50
CA GLN A 49 -21.33 -9.99 -14.09
C GLN A 49 -21.02 -8.84 -13.14
N GLU A 50 -19.92 -8.92 -12.40
CA GLU A 50 -19.50 -7.94 -11.42
C GLU A 50 -18.34 -7.04 -11.90
N TYR A 51 -17.49 -7.54 -12.82
CA TYR A 51 -16.31 -6.84 -13.30
C TYR A 51 -16.29 -6.72 -14.82
N ASP A 52 -15.91 -5.56 -15.30
CA ASP A 52 -15.55 -5.33 -16.70
C ASP A 52 -14.05 -5.54 -16.88
N CYS A 53 -13.66 -6.38 -17.86
CA CYS A 53 -12.27 -6.52 -18.26
C CYS A 53 -11.98 -5.62 -19.45
N LYS A 54 -10.95 -4.78 -19.34
CA LYS A 54 -10.44 -3.92 -20.42
C LYS A 54 -9.09 -4.43 -20.93
N ASP A 55 -8.67 -3.94 -22.10
CA ASP A 55 -7.34 -4.23 -22.65
C ASP A 55 -6.23 -3.97 -21.63
N GLY A 56 -5.16 -4.79 -21.69
CA GLY A 56 -4.02 -4.67 -20.79
C GLY A 56 -4.24 -5.29 -19.41
N ASN A 57 -5.16 -6.25 -19.27
CA ASN A 57 -5.45 -6.94 -18.02
C ASN A 57 -5.91 -5.95 -16.92
N ILE A 58 -6.93 -5.16 -17.22
CA ILE A 58 -7.53 -4.21 -16.29
C ILE A 58 -8.94 -4.66 -15.96
N TRP A 59 -9.19 -5.06 -14.72
CA TRP A 59 -10.51 -5.44 -14.22
C TRP A 59 -11.06 -4.33 -13.33
N ILE A 60 -12.23 -3.85 -13.67
CA ILE A 60 -12.90 -2.76 -12.93
C ILE A 60 -14.27 -3.25 -12.49
N ALA A 61 -14.52 -3.24 -11.19
CA ALA A 61 -15.86 -3.55 -10.67
C ALA A 61 -16.90 -2.58 -11.23
N LYS A 62 -18.05 -3.08 -11.65
CA LYS A 62 -19.14 -2.26 -12.22
C LYS A 62 -19.69 -1.23 -11.24
N SER A 63 -19.55 -1.48 -9.93
CA SER A 63 -19.91 -0.54 -8.87
C SER A 63 -18.82 0.49 -8.56
N ALA A 64 -17.61 0.36 -9.14
CA ALA A 64 -16.53 1.33 -8.93
C ALA A 64 -16.81 2.63 -9.68
N LYS A 65 -16.38 3.75 -9.07
CA LYS A 65 -16.49 5.08 -9.66
C LYS A 65 -15.12 5.53 -10.18
N VAL A 66 -14.96 5.54 -11.50
CA VAL A 66 -13.71 5.95 -12.15
C VAL A 66 -13.93 7.26 -12.91
N ALA A 67 -13.20 8.30 -12.51
CA ALA A 67 -13.29 9.59 -13.19
C ALA A 67 -12.76 9.48 -14.65
N PRO A 68 -13.41 10.14 -15.63
CA PRO A 68 -12.99 10.08 -17.05
C PRO A 68 -11.56 10.56 -17.30
N THR A 69 -11.02 11.34 -16.39
CA THR A 69 -9.65 11.90 -16.45
C THR A 69 -8.61 11.06 -15.72
N ALA A 70 -9.01 9.96 -15.11
CA ALA A 70 -8.07 9.01 -14.53
C ALA A 70 -7.39 8.20 -15.63
N CYS A 71 -6.10 7.91 -15.45
CA CYS A 71 -5.34 7.03 -16.33
C CYS A 71 -5.02 5.72 -15.60
N ILE A 72 -5.47 4.60 -16.14
CA ILE A 72 -5.23 3.27 -15.56
C ILE A 72 -4.52 2.41 -16.60
N ASN A 73 -3.31 1.98 -16.26
CA ASN A 73 -2.55 0.97 -16.98
C ASN A 73 -2.63 -0.36 -16.23
N GLY A 74 -2.65 -1.47 -16.97
CA GLY A 74 -2.64 -2.80 -16.37
C GLY A 74 -1.23 -3.38 -16.13
N PRO A 75 -1.18 -4.56 -15.51
CA PRO A 75 -2.33 -5.22 -14.91
C PRO A 75 -2.85 -4.49 -13.67
N ALA A 76 -4.18 -4.43 -13.51
CA ALA A 76 -4.82 -3.75 -12.39
C ALA A 76 -6.18 -4.36 -12.05
N ILE A 77 -6.53 -4.35 -10.77
CA ILE A 77 -7.89 -4.65 -10.29
C ILE A 77 -8.40 -3.45 -9.50
N ILE A 78 -9.57 -2.93 -9.89
CA ILE A 78 -10.30 -1.89 -9.16
C ILE A 78 -11.52 -2.53 -8.52
N GLY A 79 -11.51 -2.63 -7.20
CA GLY A 79 -12.51 -3.34 -6.40
C GLY A 79 -13.87 -2.67 -6.38
N LYS A 80 -14.86 -3.39 -5.81
CA LYS A 80 -16.25 -2.92 -5.65
C LYS A 80 -16.26 -1.61 -4.85
N GLU A 81 -17.17 -0.70 -5.21
CA GLU A 81 -17.36 0.60 -4.54
C GLU A 81 -16.07 1.45 -4.42
N ALA A 82 -14.98 1.06 -5.08
CA ALA A 82 -13.75 1.86 -5.09
C ALA A 82 -13.95 3.14 -5.89
N GLU A 83 -13.22 4.18 -5.50
CA GLU A 83 -13.27 5.49 -6.14
C GLU A 83 -11.89 5.86 -6.70
N VAL A 84 -11.79 6.02 -8.03
CA VAL A 84 -10.60 6.52 -8.71
C VAL A 84 -10.90 7.91 -9.24
N ARG A 85 -10.35 8.92 -8.61
CA ARG A 85 -10.71 10.33 -8.82
C ARG A 85 -9.97 10.98 -9.98
N HIS A 86 -10.33 12.22 -10.23
CA HIS A 86 -9.77 13.08 -11.27
C HIS A 86 -8.23 13.07 -11.28
N CYS A 87 -7.62 12.88 -12.46
CA CYS A 87 -6.18 12.84 -12.67
C CYS A 87 -5.39 11.81 -11.84
N ALA A 88 -6.04 10.79 -11.25
CA ALA A 88 -5.34 9.68 -10.66
C ALA A 88 -4.57 8.90 -11.75
N PHE A 89 -3.35 8.44 -11.42
CA PHE A 89 -2.52 7.66 -12.34
C PHE A 89 -2.16 6.31 -11.75
N ILE A 90 -2.77 5.24 -12.24
CA ILE A 90 -2.46 3.85 -11.86
C ILE A 90 -1.53 3.29 -12.94
N ARG A 91 -0.26 3.09 -12.61
CA ARG A 91 0.81 2.69 -13.55
C ARG A 91 0.90 1.19 -13.79
N GLY A 92 0.01 0.42 -13.21
CA GLY A 92 0.01 -1.04 -13.32
C GLY A 92 0.60 -1.75 -12.10
N ASN A 93 0.42 -3.07 -12.09
CA ASN A 93 0.65 -3.94 -10.95
C ASN A 93 -0.06 -3.40 -9.68
N ALA A 94 -1.34 -3.01 -9.81
CA ALA A 94 -2.05 -2.38 -8.71
C ALA A 94 -3.38 -3.09 -8.40
N ILE A 95 -3.62 -3.35 -7.11
CA ILE A 95 -4.90 -3.79 -6.58
C ILE A 95 -5.46 -2.66 -5.71
N VAL A 96 -6.64 -2.20 -6.06
CA VAL A 96 -7.41 -1.22 -5.28
C VAL A 96 -8.57 -1.95 -4.64
N GLY A 97 -8.55 -2.11 -3.33
CA GLY A 97 -9.53 -2.87 -2.56
C GLY A 97 -10.94 -2.27 -2.59
N GLU A 98 -11.89 -3.01 -2.05
CA GLU A 98 -13.29 -2.57 -1.97
C GLU A 98 -13.44 -1.28 -1.14
N GLY A 99 -14.18 -0.31 -1.66
CA GLY A 99 -14.42 0.97 -1.02
C GLY A 99 -13.15 1.83 -0.81
N ALA A 100 -12.04 1.47 -1.45
CA ALA A 100 -10.82 2.26 -1.38
C ALA A 100 -10.89 3.51 -2.26
N VAL A 101 -10.14 4.54 -1.89
CA VAL A 101 -10.12 5.83 -2.60
C VAL A 101 -8.71 6.11 -3.11
N VAL A 102 -8.57 6.18 -4.44
CA VAL A 102 -7.40 6.71 -5.13
C VAL A 102 -7.75 8.11 -5.62
N GLY A 103 -7.26 9.11 -4.91
CA GLY A 103 -7.75 10.48 -5.06
C GLY A 103 -7.08 11.28 -6.14
N ASN A 104 -7.36 12.58 -6.12
CA ASN A 104 -6.87 13.51 -7.13
C ASN A 104 -5.35 13.48 -7.25
N SER A 105 -4.86 13.30 -8.47
CA SER A 105 -3.42 13.32 -8.81
C SER A 105 -2.57 12.36 -7.95
N THR A 106 -3.18 11.28 -7.47
CA THR A 106 -2.47 10.22 -6.76
C THR A 106 -1.90 9.22 -7.76
N GLU A 107 -0.64 8.83 -7.57
CA GLU A 107 0.02 7.83 -8.40
C GLU A 107 0.20 6.53 -7.64
N LEU A 108 -0.25 5.41 -8.25
CA LEU A 108 0.00 4.05 -7.77
C LEU A 108 0.92 3.29 -8.72
N LYS A 109 1.87 2.54 -8.19
CA LYS A 109 2.75 1.67 -8.97
C LYS A 109 3.19 0.47 -8.14
N ASN A 110 2.87 -0.74 -8.61
CA ASN A 110 3.23 -1.99 -7.93
C ASN A 110 2.78 -1.96 -6.46
N ALA A 111 1.47 -1.87 -6.22
CA ALA A 111 0.90 -1.64 -4.90
C ALA A 111 -0.37 -2.45 -4.66
N VAL A 112 -0.56 -2.87 -3.41
CA VAL A 112 -1.80 -3.48 -2.93
C VAL A 112 -2.42 -2.57 -1.88
N LEU A 113 -3.59 -2.03 -2.19
CA LEU A 113 -4.45 -1.30 -1.26
C LEU A 113 -5.55 -2.24 -0.80
N PHE A 114 -5.63 -2.50 0.51
CA PHE A 114 -6.70 -3.26 1.12
C PHE A 114 -8.02 -2.49 1.08
N ASN A 115 -9.10 -3.12 1.53
CA ASN A 115 -10.42 -2.49 1.56
C ASN A 115 -10.40 -1.19 2.36
N LYS A 116 -11.14 -0.18 1.88
CA LYS A 116 -11.32 1.12 2.52
C LYS A 116 -10.04 1.92 2.78
N VAL A 117 -8.93 1.57 2.11
CA VAL A 117 -7.72 2.40 2.10
C VAL A 117 -8.01 3.74 1.44
N GLN A 118 -7.44 4.81 1.98
CA GLN A 118 -7.59 6.15 1.40
C GLN A 118 -6.23 6.78 1.10
N VAL A 119 -5.99 7.07 -0.18
CA VAL A 119 -4.86 7.86 -0.68
C VAL A 119 -5.41 9.01 -1.52
N PRO A 120 -6.07 10.01 -0.85
CA PRO A 120 -7.06 10.86 -1.48
C PRO A 120 -6.50 12.06 -2.25
N HIS A 121 -5.25 12.49 -2.00
CA HIS A 121 -4.76 13.77 -2.51
C HIS A 121 -3.25 13.78 -2.73
N TYR A 122 -2.81 13.86 -4.02
CA TYR A 122 -1.41 14.05 -4.40
C TYR A 122 -0.45 13.07 -3.70
N ASN A 123 -0.85 11.83 -3.55
CA ASN A 123 -0.02 10.82 -2.94
C ASN A 123 0.81 10.08 -4.00
N TYR A 124 1.98 9.59 -3.61
CA TYR A 124 2.72 8.58 -4.37
C TYR A 124 2.81 7.29 -3.56
N VAL A 125 2.31 6.19 -4.14
CA VAL A 125 2.35 4.86 -3.52
C VAL A 125 3.04 3.91 -4.49
N GLY A 126 4.33 3.71 -4.28
CA GLY A 126 5.15 2.83 -5.10
C GLY A 126 5.72 1.66 -4.31
N ASP A 127 5.61 0.43 -4.87
CA ASP A 127 6.14 -0.80 -4.28
C ASP A 127 5.76 -0.94 -2.79
N SER A 128 4.45 -0.94 -2.51
CA SER A 128 3.90 -0.81 -1.15
C SER A 128 2.66 -1.67 -0.93
N VAL A 129 2.42 -2.02 0.33
CA VAL A 129 1.17 -2.66 0.78
C VAL A 129 0.56 -1.78 1.87
N LEU A 130 -0.70 -1.39 1.66
CA LEU A 130 -1.47 -0.56 2.59
C LEU A 130 -2.62 -1.38 3.15
N GLY A 131 -2.61 -1.62 4.46
CA GLY A 131 -3.59 -2.43 5.17
C GLY A 131 -4.96 -1.76 5.30
N TYR A 132 -5.94 -2.51 5.74
CA TYR A 132 -7.34 -2.14 5.85
C TYR A 132 -7.55 -0.79 6.56
N LYS A 133 -8.37 0.08 5.94
CA LYS A 133 -8.65 1.42 6.48
C LYS A 133 -7.41 2.30 6.75
N SER A 134 -6.24 1.98 6.20
CA SER A 134 -5.14 2.92 6.32
C SER A 134 -5.38 4.16 5.45
N HIS A 135 -4.84 5.28 5.92
CA HIS A 135 -5.04 6.58 5.26
C HIS A 135 -3.71 7.33 5.13
N MET A 136 -3.49 7.91 3.98
CA MET A 136 -2.34 8.80 3.72
C MET A 136 -2.83 10.23 3.50
N GLY A 137 -2.47 11.12 4.40
CA GLY A 137 -2.78 12.55 4.28
C GLY A 137 -2.21 13.17 3.00
N ALA A 138 -2.74 14.34 2.63
CA ALA A 138 -2.40 15.01 1.39
C ALA A 138 -0.88 15.20 1.21
N GLY A 139 -0.36 14.88 0.02
CA GLY A 139 1.04 15.02 -0.33
C GLY A 139 1.99 14.07 0.39
N SER A 140 1.49 13.07 1.12
CA SER A 140 2.37 12.05 1.71
C SER A 140 2.83 11.03 0.67
N ILE A 141 4.03 10.47 0.85
CA ILE A 141 4.77 9.74 -0.18
C ILE A 141 5.35 8.45 0.39
N CYS A 142 5.13 7.31 -0.30
CA CYS A 142 5.91 6.09 -0.12
C CYS A 142 7.11 6.10 -1.07
N SER A 143 8.24 6.68 -0.64
CA SER A 143 9.46 6.69 -1.45
C SER A 143 10.03 5.27 -1.58
N ASN A 144 10.23 4.78 -2.79
CA ASN A 144 10.53 3.37 -3.04
C ASN A 144 11.96 3.06 -3.48
N VAL A 145 12.80 4.06 -3.69
CA VAL A 145 14.20 3.88 -4.13
C VAL A 145 15.14 4.64 -3.21
N LYS A 146 16.16 3.94 -2.68
CA LYS A 146 17.22 4.58 -1.92
C LYS A 146 18.11 5.44 -2.83
N SER A 147 18.59 6.57 -2.31
CA SER A 147 19.49 7.48 -3.05
C SER A 147 20.80 6.81 -3.44
N ASP A 148 21.33 5.90 -2.61
CA ASP A 148 22.55 5.13 -2.87
C ASP A 148 22.35 3.93 -3.83
N LYS A 149 21.12 3.71 -4.31
CA LYS A 149 20.72 2.62 -5.22
C LYS A 149 20.98 1.19 -4.70
N LYS A 150 21.35 1.02 -3.43
CA LYS A 150 21.53 -0.29 -2.79
C LYS A 150 20.20 -0.96 -2.50
N LEU A 151 20.23 -2.25 -2.22
CA LEU A 151 19.07 -3.01 -1.80
C LEU A 151 18.46 -2.45 -0.50
N VAL A 152 17.15 -2.56 -0.38
CA VAL A 152 16.45 -2.06 0.80
C VAL A 152 16.61 -3.05 1.94
N VAL A 153 16.85 -2.51 3.13
CA VAL A 153 16.96 -3.26 4.39
C VAL A 153 15.90 -2.71 5.33
N VAL A 154 15.04 -3.57 5.85
CA VAL A 154 14.12 -3.21 6.93
C VAL A 154 14.85 -3.24 8.25
N LYS A 155 14.68 -2.20 9.08
CA LYS A 155 15.39 -2.03 10.34
C LYS A 155 14.44 -1.70 11.48
N ASP A 156 14.65 -2.36 12.62
CA ASP A 156 13.99 -2.08 13.89
C ASP A 156 15.02 -2.13 15.02
N GLY A 157 15.45 -0.97 15.49
CA GLY A 157 16.61 -0.86 16.39
C GLY A 157 17.85 -1.52 15.78
N ASP A 158 18.41 -2.50 16.48
CA ASP A 158 19.58 -3.27 16.04
C ASP A 158 19.23 -4.44 15.11
N GLU A 159 17.94 -4.83 15.06
CA GLU A 159 17.48 -5.87 14.15
C GLU A 159 17.38 -5.37 12.73
N LYS A 160 17.74 -6.23 11.76
CA LYS A 160 17.65 -5.91 10.34
C LYS A 160 17.33 -7.14 9.51
N ILE A 161 16.56 -6.93 8.44
CA ILE A 161 16.27 -7.95 7.42
C ILE A 161 16.65 -7.38 6.06
N GLU A 162 17.52 -8.10 5.36
CA GLU A 162 17.84 -7.82 3.96
C GLU A 162 16.69 -8.33 3.09
N THR A 163 16.06 -7.46 2.33
CA THR A 163 14.86 -7.82 1.57
C THR A 163 15.15 -8.39 0.19
N GLY A 164 16.37 -8.22 -0.32
CA GLY A 164 16.72 -8.53 -1.70
C GLY A 164 16.10 -7.57 -2.74
N LEU A 165 15.31 -6.61 -2.29
CA LEU A 165 14.55 -5.70 -3.17
C LEU A 165 15.31 -4.40 -3.41
N LYS A 166 15.36 -3.97 -4.67
CA LYS A 166 15.88 -2.64 -5.06
C LYS A 166 14.83 -1.54 -4.93
N LYS A 167 13.56 -1.92 -5.03
CA LYS A 167 12.41 -1.02 -4.89
C LYS A 167 11.49 -1.57 -3.80
N PHE A 168 11.23 -0.74 -2.80
CA PHE A 168 10.34 -1.04 -1.69
C PHE A 168 9.94 0.30 -1.05
N GLY A 169 8.69 0.65 -1.09
CA GLY A 169 8.15 1.88 -0.51
C GLY A 169 7.89 1.75 0.98
N ALA A 170 6.65 1.45 1.34
CA ALA A 170 6.24 1.28 2.73
C ALA A 170 5.20 0.16 2.89
N MET A 171 5.18 -0.44 4.07
CA MET A 171 4.15 -1.36 4.53
C MET A 171 3.38 -0.69 5.66
N LEU A 172 2.09 -0.46 5.45
CA LEU A 172 1.19 0.08 6.47
C LEU A 172 0.31 -1.03 7.01
N GLY A 173 0.32 -1.23 8.31
CA GLY A 173 -0.66 -2.08 8.98
C GLY A 173 -2.07 -1.50 8.91
N ASP A 174 -3.06 -2.28 9.32
CA ASP A 174 -4.44 -1.84 9.35
C ASP A 174 -4.62 -0.61 10.24
N HIS A 175 -5.53 0.30 9.83
CA HIS A 175 -5.88 1.52 10.58
C HIS A 175 -4.71 2.48 10.84
N VAL A 176 -3.68 2.46 10.00
CA VAL A 176 -2.58 3.43 10.08
C VAL A 176 -3.02 4.77 9.48
N GLU A 177 -2.69 5.85 10.19
CA GLU A 177 -2.94 7.22 9.75
C GLU A 177 -1.62 7.96 9.50
N VAL A 178 -1.37 8.36 8.27
CA VAL A 178 -0.16 9.13 7.90
C VAL A 178 -0.51 10.59 7.70
N GLY A 179 0.10 11.46 8.48
CA GLY A 179 -0.10 12.93 8.40
C GLY A 179 0.38 13.52 7.08
N CYS A 180 -0.25 14.62 6.67
CA CYS A 180 0.03 15.33 5.42
C CYS A 180 1.52 15.66 5.24
N GLY A 181 1.99 15.58 3.98
CA GLY A 181 3.36 15.95 3.62
C GLY A 181 4.45 15.03 4.17
N SER A 182 4.08 13.90 4.77
CA SER A 182 5.07 12.96 5.33
C SER A 182 5.72 12.13 4.22
N VAL A 183 6.98 11.78 4.42
CA VAL A 183 7.75 10.91 3.52
C VAL A 183 8.11 9.62 4.24
N LEU A 184 7.52 8.52 3.78
CA LEU A 184 7.88 7.18 4.21
C LEU A 184 9.06 6.72 3.36
N ASN A 185 10.24 6.64 3.97
CA ASN A 185 11.47 6.27 3.26
C ASN A 185 11.48 4.77 2.91
N PRO A 186 12.26 4.35 1.90
CA PRO A 186 12.31 2.96 1.48
C PRO A 186 12.55 1.98 2.63
N GLY A 187 11.68 0.98 2.75
CA GLY A 187 11.73 -0.02 3.82
C GLY A 187 11.06 0.40 5.13
N THR A 188 10.23 1.45 5.10
CA THR A 188 9.40 1.81 6.26
C THR A 188 8.29 0.79 6.47
N VAL A 189 8.11 0.33 7.71
CA VAL A 189 7.01 -0.55 8.13
C VAL A 189 6.32 0.07 9.33
N ILE A 190 5.00 0.25 9.25
CA ILE A 190 4.21 0.89 10.32
C ILE A 190 3.20 -0.10 10.86
N GLY A 191 3.28 -0.38 12.16
CA GLY A 191 2.38 -1.28 12.89
C GLY A 191 0.93 -0.77 12.93
N ARG A 192 -0.01 -1.69 13.13
CA ARG A 192 -1.46 -1.40 13.21
C ARG A 192 -1.79 -0.21 14.12
N ASN A 193 -2.86 0.48 13.81
CA ASN A 193 -3.43 1.55 14.63
C ASN A 193 -2.48 2.71 14.95
N SER A 194 -1.40 2.88 14.20
CA SER A 194 -0.42 3.93 14.49
C SER A 194 -0.67 5.22 13.71
N ASN A 195 -0.29 6.34 14.29
CA ASN A 195 -0.39 7.67 13.68
C ASN A 195 0.99 8.26 13.44
N ILE A 196 1.21 8.77 12.25
CA ILE A 196 2.41 9.53 11.87
C ILE A 196 2.05 11.01 11.84
N TYR A 197 2.77 11.84 12.58
CA TYR A 197 2.54 13.29 12.56
C TYR A 197 2.85 13.89 11.19
N PRO A 198 2.17 14.98 10.80
CA PRO A 198 2.44 15.68 9.55
C PRO A 198 3.91 16.07 9.37
N LEU A 199 4.36 16.16 8.12
CA LEU A 199 5.71 16.57 7.74
C LEU A 199 6.84 15.68 8.30
N SER A 200 6.54 14.41 8.55
CA SER A 200 7.49 13.47 9.15
C SER A 200 8.31 12.72 8.11
N PRO A 201 9.66 12.73 8.21
CA PRO A 201 10.53 11.82 7.44
C PRO A 201 10.69 10.49 8.20
N VAL A 202 9.82 9.52 7.94
CA VAL A 202 9.82 8.22 8.64
C VAL A 202 10.85 7.27 8.03
N ARG A 203 11.61 6.57 8.87
CA ARG A 203 12.56 5.51 8.47
C ARG A 203 12.48 4.33 9.43
N GLY A 204 12.57 3.11 8.89
CA GLY A 204 12.54 1.87 9.69
C GLY A 204 11.14 1.53 10.17
N CYS A 205 11.06 0.86 11.30
CA CYS A 205 9.82 0.35 11.84
C CYS A 205 9.19 1.29 12.88
N VAL A 206 7.87 1.42 12.84
CA VAL A 206 7.08 2.12 13.86
C VAL A 206 6.19 1.08 14.54
N PRO A 207 6.26 0.91 15.86
CA PRO A 207 5.45 -0.09 16.58
C PRO A 207 3.95 0.14 16.41
N ALA A 208 3.16 -0.94 16.56
CA ALA A 208 1.71 -0.83 16.61
C ALA A 208 1.22 0.04 17.78
N ASP A 209 0.01 0.58 17.66
CA ASP A 209 -0.64 1.41 18.67
C ASP A 209 0.22 2.60 19.13
N SER A 210 0.92 3.22 18.18
CA SER A 210 1.88 4.29 18.45
C SER A 210 1.52 5.61 17.77
N ILE A 211 2.02 6.69 18.34
CA ILE A 211 2.07 8.01 17.71
C ILE A 211 3.53 8.34 17.46
N TYR A 212 3.90 8.41 16.18
CA TYR A 212 5.22 8.86 15.74
C TYR A 212 5.21 10.38 15.57
N LYS A 213 5.82 11.11 16.46
CA LYS A 213 6.00 12.57 16.36
C LYS A 213 7.28 12.92 15.58
N ASN A 214 8.35 12.18 15.82
CA ASN A 214 9.63 12.25 15.12
C ASN A 214 10.46 11.02 15.50
N ALA A 215 11.66 10.86 14.90
CA ALA A 215 12.53 9.69 15.11
C ALA A 215 13.00 9.47 16.57
N LYS A 216 12.91 10.49 17.42
CA LYS A 216 13.31 10.42 18.83
C LYS A 216 12.11 10.33 19.78
N GLU A 217 10.91 10.52 19.27
CA GLU A 217 9.69 10.57 20.08
C GLU A 217 8.57 9.74 19.44
N ILE A 218 8.52 8.47 19.83
CA ILE A 218 7.44 7.54 19.50
C ILE A 218 6.76 7.18 20.81
N ILE A 219 5.48 7.47 20.94
CA ILE A 219 4.71 7.22 22.15
C ILE A 219 3.61 6.20 21.91
N LYS A 220 3.38 5.31 22.87
CA LYS A 220 2.28 4.34 22.80
C LYS A 220 0.95 5.05 23.00
N LYS A 221 -0.07 4.71 22.21
CA LYS A 221 -1.44 5.17 22.43
C LYS A 221 -1.98 4.61 23.75
N LYS A 222 -2.80 5.40 24.43
CA LYS A 222 -3.50 4.97 25.65
C LYS A 222 -4.76 4.18 25.31
#